data_6a65615cd18185a656ad835475704e2d
#
_entry.id   6a65615cd18185a656ad835475704e2d
#
_cell.length_a   1.000
_cell.length_b   1.000
_cell.length_c   1.000
_cell.angle_alpha   90.00
_cell.angle_beta   90.00
_cell.angle_gamma   90.00
#
_symmetry.space_group_name_H-M   'P 1'
#
loop_
_entity.id
_entity.type
_entity.pdbx_description
1 polymer ?
#
loop_
_entity_poly.entity_id
_entity_poly.type
_entity_poly.pdbx_seq_one_letter_code
_entity_poly.pdbx_strand_id
1 'polypeptide(L)'
;IMYNYRIEIEYDGGRYDGWQRLGKDASTNTIESRLCEIIARMTGETVDMYVGSRTEKGVHALCQTANFKLEKEVKALDIKNYLNRYLPRDIAVMSVSQVDERFHSQLNAKSKIYEYRLDTGNVANVFRRKYAYHTFSMPDFDAMRKAAGYFEGKHDFKAFTTAKKNKST
;
A
#
# COMPACT_ATOMS: atom_id res chain seq x y z
N ILE A 1 -11.74 -5.24 -25.26
CA ILE A 1 -11.92 -4.12 -24.31
C ILE A 1 -11.77 -4.70 -22.92
N MET A 2 -10.89 -4.14 -22.11
CA MET A 2 -10.72 -4.55 -20.71
C MET A 2 -11.39 -3.52 -19.80
N TYR A 3 -12.11 -3.99 -18.80
CA TYR A 3 -12.76 -3.13 -17.81
C TYR A 3 -11.80 -2.87 -16.65
N ASN A 4 -11.38 -1.62 -16.48
CA ASN A 4 -10.37 -1.21 -15.50
C ASN A 4 -11.03 -0.70 -14.21
N TYR A 5 -10.65 -1.24 -13.07
CA TYR A 5 -11.21 -0.91 -11.76
C TYR A 5 -10.14 -0.34 -10.85
N ARG A 6 -10.35 0.90 -10.39
CA ARG A 6 -9.56 1.51 -9.32
C ARG A 6 -10.18 1.13 -7.98
N ILE A 7 -9.34 0.74 -7.04
CA ILE A 7 -9.73 0.43 -5.66
C ILE A 7 -8.92 1.27 -4.68
N GLU A 8 -9.54 1.67 -3.59
CA GLU A 8 -8.90 2.30 -2.44
C GLU A 8 -9.00 1.35 -1.25
N ILE A 9 -7.85 1.09 -0.62
CA ILE A 9 -7.70 -0.01 0.32
C ILE A 9 -7.06 0.50 1.59
N GLU A 10 -7.61 0.09 2.73
CA GLU A 10 -7.01 0.24 4.05
C GLU A 10 -6.53 -1.13 4.55
N TYR A 11 -5.36 -1.19 5.19
CA TYR A 11 -4.88 -2.45 5.77
C TYR A 11 -3.92 -2.27 6.94
N ASP A 12 -4.02 -3.18 7.93
CA ASP A 12 -2.98 -3.44 8.92
C ASP A 12 -1.96 -4.41 8.31
N GLY A 13 -0.81 -3.89 7.92
CA GLY A 13 0.27 -4.66 7.29
C GLY A 13 1.07 -5.53 8.25
N GLY A 14 0.81 -5.48 9.56
CA GLY A 14 1.67 -6.05 10.60
C GLY A 14 1.96 -7.55 10.48
N ARG A 15 1.08 -8.31 9.85
CA ARG A 15 1.28 -9.76 9.61
C ARG A 15 1.60 -10.13 8.17
N TYR A 16 1.74 -9.14 7.28
CA TYR A 16 2.00 -9.36 5.85
C TYR A 16 3.46 -9.10 5.49
N ASP A 17 3.94 -9.80 4.49
CA ASP A 17 5.30 -9.64 3.95
C ASP A 17 5.36 -8.50 2.91
N GLY A 18 4.57 -7.46 3.13
CA GLY A 18 4.44 -6.27 2.29
C GLY A 18 3.29 -6.37 1.29
N TRP A 19 3.29 -5.43 0.34
CA TRP A 19 2.27 -5.37 -0.70
C TRP A 19 2.42 -6.49 -1.72
N GLN A 20 3.61 -6.63 -2.33
CA GLN A 20 3.81 -7.42 -3.54
C GLN A 20 4.55 -8.72 -3.29
N ARG A 21 4.14 -9.78 -3.98
CA ARG A 21 4.91 -11.02 -4.10
C ARG A 21 6.11 -10.82 -5.02
N LEU A 22 7.32 -11.09 -4.52
CA LEU A 22 8.59 -10.87 -5.25
C LEU A 22 9.19 -12.18 -5.77
N GLY A 23 8.55 -12.80 -6.77
CA GLY A 23 9.06 -14.01 -7.44
C GLY A 23 8.28 -15.29 -7.10
N LYS A 24 8.63 -16.38 -7.79
CA LYS A 24 7.89 -17.66 -7.71
C LYS A 24 7.96 -18.32 -6.31
N ASP A 25 9.13 -18.22 -5.68
CA ASP A 25 9.40 -18.85 -4.37
C ASP A 25 9.20 -17.88 -3.19
N ALA A 26 8.74 -16.66 -3.47
CA ALA A 26 8.48 -15.66 -2.44
C ALA A 26 7.16 -15.95 -1.69
N SER A 27 7.07 -15.41 -0.48
CA SER A 27 5.87 -15.48 0.35
C SER A 27 4.61 -15.07 -0.43
N THR A 28 3.56 -15.87 -0.30
CA THR A 28 2.21 -15.56 -0.79
C THR A 28 1.40 -14.76 0.24
N ASN A 29 1.98 -14.52 1.43
CA ASN A 29 1.33 -13.78 2.50
C ASN A 29 1.49 -12.26 2.31
N THR A 30 1.03 -11.75 1.17
CA THR A 30 1.08 -10.34 0.79
C THR A 30 -0.32 -9.78 0.58
N ILE A 31 -0.47 -8.45 0.68
CA ILE A 31 -1.76 -7.76 0.46
C ILE A 31 -2.28 -8.05 -0.96
N GLU A 32 -1.42 -7.91 -1.97
CA GLU A 32 -1.74 -8.18 -3.37
C GLU A 32 -2.26 -9.60 -3.58
N SER A 33 -1.55 -10.62 -3.01
CA SER A 33 -1.97 -12.02 -3.17
C SER A 33 -3.36 -12.27 -2.59
N ARG A 34 -3.70 -11.65 -1.46
CA ARG A 34 -5.05 -11.80 -0.86
C ARG A 34 -6.12 -11.17 -1.73
N LEU A 35 -5.87 -9.99 -2.27
CA LEU A 35 -6.80 -9.31 -3.17
C LEU A 35 -7.01 -10.11 -4.46
N CYS A 36 -5.92 -10.50 -5.13
CA CYS A 36 -5.98 -11.26 -6.38
C CYS A 36 -6.68 -12.62 -6.20
N GLU A 37 -6.43 -13.33 -5.10
CA GLU A 37 -7.11 -14.59 -4.77
C GLU A 37 -8.64 -14.41 -4.68
N ILE A 38 -9.11 -13.38 -3.98
CA ILE A 38 -10.55 -13.15 -3.80
C ILE A 38 -11.19 -12.65 -5.10
N ILE A 39 -10.49 -11.80 -5.89
CA ILE A 39 -10.98 -11.37 -7.21
C ILE A 39 -11.10 -12.59 -8.14
N ALA A 40 -10.08 -13.45 -8.20
CA ALA A 40 -10.12 -14.65 -9.03
C ALA A 40 -11.26 -15.59 -8.63
N ARG A 41 -11.51 -15.74 -7.33
CA ARG A 41 -12.64 -16.54 -6.83
C ARG A 41 -14.00 -15.96 -7.22
N MET A 42 -14.11 -14.61 -7.27
CA MET A 42 -15.34 -13.93 -7.66
C MET A 42 -15.61 -14.04 -9.16
N THR A 43 -14.58 -13.82 -9.97
CA THR A 43 -14.73 -13.59 -11.42
C THR A 43 -14.36 -14.79 -12.28
N GLY A 44 -13.55 -15.71 -11.75
CA GLY A 44 -12.89 -16.76 -12.51
C GLY A 44 -11.66 -16.28 -13.29
N GLU A 45 -11.29 -15.02 -13.18
CA GLU A 45 -10.17 -14.39 -13.90
C GLU A 45 -8.97 -14.17 -12.99
N THR A 46 -7.78 -14.49 -13.47
CA THR A 46 -6.52 -14.09 -12.81
C THR A 46 -6.18 -12.66 -13.21
N VAL A 47 -5.89 -11.81 -12.25
CA VAL A 47 -5.62 -10.39 -12.47
C VAL A 47 -4.20 -10.00 -12.07
N ASP A 48 -3.64 -9.06 -12.82
CA ASP A 48 -2.46 -8.30 -12.42
C ASP A 48 -2.91 -7.02 -11.71
N MET A 49 -2.27 -6.72 -10.56
CA MET A 49 -2.62 -5.54 -9.79
C MET A 49 -1.52 -4.49 -9.86
N TYR A 50 -1.91 -3.28 -10.25
CA TYR A 50 -1.05 -2.10 -10.29
C TYR A 50 -1.32 -1.23 -9.07
N VAL A 51 -0.27 -0.86 -8.33
CA VAL A 51 -0.39 -0.15 -7.06
C VAL A 51 0.36 1.18 -7.08
N GLY A 52 -0.20 2.18 -6.44
CA GLY A 52 0.41 3.51 -6.32
C GLY A 52 1.74 3.49 -5.57
N SER A 53 1.84 2.69 -4.50
CA SER A 53 3.06 2.52 -3.72
C SER A 53 3.18 1.10 -3.19
N ARG A 54 4.32 0.46 -3.41
CA ARG A 54 4.63 -0.85 -2.83
C ARG A 54 5.08 -0.65 -1.40
N THR A 55 4.24 -1.02 -0.43
CA THR A 55 4.61 -1.00 0.98
C THR A 55 5.47 -2.22 1.32
N GLU A 56 6.45 -2.04 2.18
CA GLU A 56 7.31 -3.11 2.68
C GLU A 56 6.62 -3.91 3.80
N LYS A 57 7.29 -4.97 4.25
CA LYS A 57 6.81 -5.83 5.33
C LYS A 57 6.44 -5.02 6.58
N GLY A 58 5.25 -5.28 7.11
CA GLY A 58 4.76 -4.66 8.33
C GLY A 58 4.20 -3.26 8.16
N VAL A 59 4.32 -2.63 6.99
CA VAL A 59 3.82 -1.27 6.75
C VAL A 59 2.31 -1.29 6.53
N HIS A 60 1.61 -0.40 7.22
CA HIS A 60 0.16 -0.20 7.12
C HIS A 60 -0.19 0.81 6.02
N ALA A 61 -1.45 0.86 5.62
CA ALA A 61 -1.98 1.93 4.79
C ALA A 61 -3.38 2.34 5.25
N LEU A 62 -3.64 3.65 5.27
CA LEU A 62 -4.99 4.19 5.50
C LEU A 62 -5.75 4.35 4.18
N CYS A 63 -5.04 4.58 3.07
CA CYS A 63 -5.64 4.75 1.74
C CYS A 63 -4.60 4.41 0.66
N GLN A 64 -4.45 3.14 0.35
CA GLN A 64 -3.64 2.67 -0.78
C GLN A 64 -4.51 2.61 -2.03
N THR A 65 -4.02 3.19 -3.11
CA THR A 65 -4.70 3.11 -4.42
C THR A 65 -4.07 2.01 -5.28
N ALA A 66 -4.91 1.13 -5.80
CA ALA A 66 -4.51 0.13 -6.78
C ALA A 66 -5.55 0.05 -7.91
N ASN A 67 -5.20 -0.59 -9.03
CA ASN A 67 -6.13 -0.92 -10.08
C ASN A 67 -5.81 -2.28 -10.69
N PHE A 68 -6.84 -2.90 -11.26
CA PHE A 68 -6.78 -4.16 -12.00
C PHE A 68 -7.78 -4.15 -13.14
N LYS A 69 -7.62 -5.08 -14.08
CA LYS A 69 -8.49 -5.18 -15.25
C LYS A 69 -9.17 -6.53 -15.30
N LEU A 70 -10.42 -6.53 -15.77
CA LEU A 70 -11.23 -7.72 -16.04
C LEU A 70 -11.64 -7.76 -17.53
N GLU A 71 -11.80 -8.96 -18.06
CA GLU A 71 -12.35 -9.17 -19.42
C GLU A 71 -13.85 -8.93 -19.46
N LYS A 72 -14.55 -9.25 -18.36
CA LYS A 72 -15.98 -9.06 -18.21
C LYS A 72 -16.31 -7.89 -17.31
N GLU A 73 -17.35 -7.16 -17.68
CA GLU A 73 -17.84 -6.07 -16.84
C GLU A 73 -18.50 -6.62 -15.56
N VAL A 74 -18.11 -6.06 -14.43
CA VAL A 74 -18.67 -6.34 -13.11
C VAL A 74 -19.03 -5.02 -12.43
N LYS A 75 -20.20 -4.93 -11.81
CA LYS A 75 -20.57 -3.71 -11.08
C LYS A 75 -19.59 -3.44 -9.95
N ALA A 76 -19.08 -2.21 -9.89
CA ALA A 76 -18.09 -1.79 -8.88
C ALA A 76 -18.56 -2.05 -7.43
N LEU A 77 -19.85 -1.87 -7.17
CA LEU A 77 -20.44 -2.16 -5.87
C LEU A 77 -20.39 -3.66 -5.51
N ASP A 78 -20.59 -4.53 -6.49
CA ASP A 78 -20.55 -5.98 -6.27
C ASP A 78 -19.12 -6.43 -5.96
N ILE A 79 -18.14 -5.87 -6.67
CA ILE A 79 -16.71 -6.10 -6.38
C ILE A 79 -16.39 -5.66 -4.94
N LYS A 80 -16.76 -4.43 -4.55
CA LYS A 80 -16.53 -3.90 -3.20
C LYS A 80 -17.14 -4.82 -2.13
N ASN A 81 -18.40 -5.19 -2.30
CA ASN A 81 -19.13 -6.00 -1.33
C ASN A 81 -18.54 -7.41 -1.22
N TYR A 82 -18.19 -8.02 -2.35
CA TYR A 82 -17.60 -9.35 -2.37
C TYR A 82 -16.22 -9.35 -1.71
N LEU A 83 -15.34 -8.40 -2.05
CA LEU A 83 -14.03 -8.27 -1.45
C LEU A 83 -14.14 -8.11 0.07
N ASN A 84 -14.94 -7.18 0.57
CA ASN A 84 -15.09 -6.96 2.01
C ASN A 84 -15.76 -8.13 2.75
N ARG A 85 -16.52 -8.98 2.06
CA ARG A 85 -17.11 -10.19 2.65
C ARG A 85 -16.09 -11.29 2.89
N TYR A 86 -15.07 -11.41 2.01
CA TYR A 86 -14.17 -12.56 2.00
C TYR A 86 -12.73 -12.24 2.33
N LEU A 87 -12.33 -10.97 2.30
CA LEU A 87 -11.02 -10.54 2.76
C LEU A 87 -10.86 -10.74 4.28
N PRO A 88 -9.63 -10.98 4.74
CA PRO A 88 -9.32 -10.94 6.17
C PRO A 88 -9.68 -9.58 6.78
N ARG A 89 -10.02 -9.55 8.07
CA ARG A 89 -10.49 -8.34 8.77
C ARG A 89 -9.47 -7.20 8.87
N ASP A 90 -8.23 -7.46 8.53
CA ASP A 90 -7.13 -6.49 8.50
C ASP A 90 -6.88 -5.91 7.11
N ILE A 91 -7.76 -6.21 6.12
CA ILE A 91 -7.78 -5.58 4.80
C ILE A 91 -9.22 -5.16 4.49
N ALA A 92 -9.43 -3.89 4.17
CA ALA A 92 -10.74 -3.36 3.79
C ALA A 92 -10.66 -2.57 2.47
N VAL A 93 -11.62 -2.80 1.58
CA VAL A 93 -11.79 -2.03 0.34
C VAL A 93 -12.77 -0.90 0.61
N MET A 94 -12.26 0.31 0.66
CA MET A 94 -13.04 1.51 0.98
C MET A 94 -13.88 1.98 -0.20
N SER A 95 -13.33 1.94 -1.40
CA SER A 95 -14.02 2.30 -2.63
C SER A 95 -13.59 1.42 -3.81
N VAL A 96 -14.49 1.25 -4.76
CA VAL A 96 -14.23 0.67 -6.08
C VAL A 96 -14.91 1.56 -7.12
N SER A 97 -14.21 1.89 -8.16
CA SER A 97 -14.76 2.64 -9.31
C SER A 97 -14.20 2.11 -10.61
N GLN A 98 -15.06 2.00 -11.62
CA GLN A 98 -14.61 1.77 -12.99
C GLN A 98 -13.95 3.05 -13.49
N VAL A 99 -12.80 2.92 -14.13
CA VAL A 99 -11.99 4.04 -14.62
C VAL A 99 -11.60 3.82 -16.08
N ASP A 100 -11.01 4.86 -16.68
CA ASP A 100 -10.50 4.77 -18.06
C ASP A 100 -9.52 3.58 -18.20
N GLU A 101 -9.55 2.92 -19.36
CA GLU A 101 -8.71 1.76 -19.65
C GLU A 101 -7.21 2.05 -19.50
N ARG A 102 -6.78 3.29 -19.72
CA ARG A 102 -5.39 3.74 -19.61
C ARG A 102 -4.97 4.11 -18.20
N PHE A 103 -5.92 4.20 -17.27
CA PHE A 103 -5.58 4.53 -15.87
C PHE A 103 -4.62 3.50 -15.29
N HIS A 104 -3.58 3.98 -14.61
CA HIS A 104 -2.55 3.16 -13.98
C HIS A 104 -2.15 3.78 -12.63
N SER A 105 -2.45 3.11 -11.54
CA SER A 105 -2.30 3.65 -10.18
C SER A 105 -0.88 4.13 -9.86
N GLN A 106 0.15 3.50 -10.41
CA GLN A 106 1.54 3.93 -10.21
C GLN A 106 1.90 5.14 -11.06
N LEU A 107 1.52 5.13 -12.37
CA LEU A 107 1.93 6.16 -13.32
C LEU A 107 1.11 7.45 -13.15
N ASN A 108 -0.16 7.33 -12.73
CA ASN A 108 -1.04 8.46 -12.51
C ASN A 108 -1.01 8.98 -11.05
N ALA A 109 -0.17 8.39 -10.18
CA ALA A 109 0.00 8.88 -8.81
C ALA A 109 0.60 10.28 -8.82
N LYS A 110 -0.09 11.24 -8.16
CA LYS A 110 0.37 12.63 -8.04
C LYS A 110 1.17 12.87 -6.77
N SER A 111 0.83 12.19 -5.69
CA SER A 111 1.49 12.30 -4.39
C SER A 111 1.39 11.01 -3.60
N LYS A 112 2.29 10.86 -2.65
CA LYS A 112 2.30 9.80 -1.64
C LYS A 112 2.56 10.44 -0.29
N ILE A 113 1.76 10.09 0.71
CA ILE A 113 1.90 10.60 2.07
C ILE A 113 2.35 9.44 2.95
N TYR A 114 3.44 9.65 3.67
CA TYR A 114 3.96 8.71 4.67
C TYR A 114 3.85 9.34 6.04
N GLU A 115 3.32 8.59 6.99
CA GLU A 115 3.19 8.99 8.38
C GLU A 115 3.98 8.03 9.26
N TYR A 116 4.91 8.55 10.04
CA TYR A 116 5.64 7.81 11.05
C TYR A 116 5.25 8.31 12.43
N ARG A 117 4.66 7.46 13.25
CA ARG A 117 4.15 7.82 14.58
C ARG A 117 5.15 7.48 15.67
N LEU A 118 5.50 8.47 16.46
CA LEU A 118 6.31 8.32 17.66
C LEU A 118 5.41 8.40 18.90
N ASP A 119 5.60 7.46 19.82
CA ASP A 119 5.04 7.49 21.17
C ASP A 119 6.17 7.92 22.12
N THR A 120 6.07 9.15 22.64
CA THR A 120 7.09 9.79 23.52
C THR A 120 6.65 9.82 24.97
N GLY A 121 5.60 9.10 25.35
CA GLY A 121 5.14 9.01 26.72
C GLY A 121 6.15 8.31 27.64
N ASN A 122 6.12 8.60 28.94
CA ASN A 122 6.96 7.93 29.93
C ASN A 122 6.69 6.42 30.01
N VAL A 123 5.49 5.99 29.60
CA VAL A 123 5.07 4.59 29.51
C VAL A 123 4.49 4.35 28.12
N ALA A 124 4.90 3.27 27.48
CA ALA A 124 4.42 2.89 26.15
C ALA A 124 2.90 2.67 26.14
N ASN A 125 2.21 3.22 25.15
CA ASN A 125 0.78 3.02 24.98
C ASN A 125 0.51 1.62 24.41
N VAL A 126 -0.03 0.74 25.24
CA VAL A 126 -0.30 -0.66 24.89
C VAL A 126 -1.22 -0.80 23.67
N PHE A 127 -2.22 0.05 23.53
CA PHE A 127 -3.18 0.00 22.42
C PHE A 127 -2.62 0.57 21.11
N ARG A 128 -1.59 1.40 21.17
CA ARG A 128 -0.93 1.98 19.98
C ARG A 128 0.35 1.25 19.59
N ARG A 129 0.81 0.24 20.36
CA ARG A 129 2.09 -0.44 20.15
C ARG A 129 2.34 -0.99 18.74
N LYS A 130 1.27 -1.30 17.99
CA LYS A 130 1.39 -1.77 16.61
C LYS A 130 1.57 -0.65 15.58
N TYR A 131 1.20 0.58 15.94
CA TYR A 131 1.05 1.69 15.00
C TYR A 131 1.92 2.90 15.36
N ALA A 132 2.68 2.83 16.45
CA ALA A 132 3.60 3.87 16.88
C ALA A 132 4.87 3.26 17.45
N TYR A 133 6.00 3.87 17.14
CA TYR A 133 7.27 3.51 17.74
C TYR A 133 7.44 4.24 19.08
N HIS A 134 7.55 3.46 20.16
CA HIS A 134 7.81 4.05 21.47
C HIS A 134 9.30 4.36 21.64
N THR A 135 9.60 5.56 22.10
CA THR A 135 10.97 6.00 22.46
C THR A 135 11.03 6.49 23.90
N PHE A 136 12.00 6.01 24.65
CA PHE A 136 12.22 6.44 26.04
C PHE A 136 12.90 7.81 26.15
N SER A 137 13.50 8.30 25.08
CA SER A 137 14.09 9.63 25.03
C SER A 137 13.22 10.58 24.24
N MET A 138 12.99 11.78 24.77
CA MET A 138 12.27 12.83 24.06
C MET A 138 13.11 13.29 22.87
N PRO A 139 12.59 13.19 21.62
CA PRO A 139 13.29 13.73 20.45
C PRO A 139 13.42 15.25 20.52
N ASP A 140 14.49 15.79 19.97
CA ASP A 140 14.59 17.22 19.71
C ASP A 140 13.76 17.58 18.49
N PHE A 141 12.53 18.02 18.71
CA PHE A 141 11.59 18.35 17.64
C PHE A 141 12.01 19.56 16.81
N ASP A 142 12.78 20.50 17.38
CA ASP A 142 13.26 21.66 16.64
C ASP A 142 14.40 21.26 15.69
N ALA A 143 15.31 20.41 16.15
CA ALA A 143 16.33 19.81 15.28
C ALA A 143 15.69 18.93 14.17
N MET A 144 14.66 18.14 14.50
CA MET A 144 13.93 17.34 13.52
C MET A 144 13.23 18.21 12.47
N ARG A 145 12.56 19.28 12.90
CA ARG A 145 11.90 20.23 11.96
C ARG A 145 12.92 20.91 11.05
N LYS A 146 14.05 21.34 11.61
CA LYS A 146 15.15 21.91 10.82
C LYS A 146 15.71 20.91 9.80
N ALA A 147 15.92 19.65 10.21
CA ALA A 147 16.39 18.59 9.33
C ALA A 147 15.37 18.27 8.22
N ALA A 148 14.06 18.23 8.53
CA ALA A 148 13.00 18.01 7.54
C ALA A 148 13.05 19.08 6.43
N GLY A 149 13.34 20.32 6.74
CA GLY A 149 13.47 21.41 5.76
C GLY A 149 14.53 21.13 4.68
N TYR A 150 15.56 20.32 4.96
CA TYR A 150 16.54 19.94 3.94
C TYR A 150 16.00 18.96 2.90
N PHE A 151 14.85 18.33 3.14
CA PHE A 151 14.20 17.40 2.22
C PHE A 151 13.11 18.07 1.38
N GLU A 152 12.75 19.32 1.69
CA GLU A 152 11.74 20.04 0.94
C GLU A 152 12.24 20.43 -0.46
N GLY A 153 11.37 20.29 -1.46
CA GLY A 153 11.70 20.62 -2.84
C GLY A 153 12.25 19.46 -3.66
N LYS A 154 12.94 19.78 -4.75
CA LYS A 154 13.49 18.81 -5.69
C LYS A 154 14.95 18.51 -5.40
N HIS A 155 15.26 17.31 -4.97
CA HIS A 155 16.60 16.87 -4.60
C HIS A 155 16.96 15.53 -5.26
N ASP A 156 18.24 15.19 -5.34
CA ASP A 156 18.72 13.85 -5.67
C ASP A 156 18.79 12.99 -4.41
N PHE A 157 17.82 12.10 -4.25
CA PHE A 157 17.71 11.20 -3.10
C PHE A 157 18.42 9.84 -3.30
N LYS A 158 19.32 9.68 -4.29
CA LYS A 158 20.00 8.40 -4.55
C LYS A 158 20.71 7.83 -3.33
N ALA A 159 21.25 8.67 -2.46
CA ALA A 159 21.92 8.23 -1.23
C ALA A 159 20.96 7.59 -0.20
N PHE A 160 19.66 7.83 -0.33
CA PHE A 160 18.60 7.30 0.55
C PHE A 160 17.89 6.09 -0.03
N THR A 161 18.31 5.58 -1.17
CA THR A 161 17.68 4.41 -1.81
C THR A 161 18.58 3.19 -1.78
N THR A 162 17.97 2.02 -1.56
CA THR A 162 18.61 0.71 -1.69
C THR A 162 18.53 0.16 -3.12
N ALA A 163 17.96 0.92 -4.07
CA ALA A 163 17.85 0.50 -5.46
C ALA A 163 19.24 0.17 -6.02
N LYS A 164 19.43 -1.05 -6.48
CA LYS A 164 20.66 -1.45 -7.19
C LYS A 164 20.84 -0.52 -8.39
N LYS A 165 22.06 0.04 -8.55
CA LYS A 165 22.42 0.77 -9.77
C LYS A 165 22.03 -0.09 -10.95
N ASN A 166 21.10 0.37 -11.79
CA ASN A 166 20.87 -0.27 -13.07
C ASN A 166 22.19 -0.33 -13.79
N LYS A 167 22.62 -1.54 -14.12
CA LYS A 167 23.71 -1.71 -15.09
C LYS A 167 23.22 -1.03 -16.36
N SER A 168 23.83 0.10 -16.70
CA SER A 168 23.66 0.70 -18.02
C SER A 168 24.11 -0.34 -19.03
N THR A 169 23.18 -0.83 -19.83
CA THR A 169 23.47 -1.39 -21.13
C THR A 169 23.81 -0.27 -22.09
#